data_f979d45a4bc6834c5173980cb16df737
#
_entry.id   f979d45a4bc6834c5173980cb16df737
#
_cell.length_a   1.000
_cell.length_b   1.000
_cell.length_c   1.000
_cell.angle_alpha   90.00
_cell.angle_beta   90.00
_cell.angle_gamma   90.00
#
_symmetry.space_group_name_H-M   'P 1'
#
loop_
_entity.id
_entity.type
_entity.pdbx_description
1 polymer ?
#
loop_
_entity_poly.entity_id
_entity_poly.type
_entity_poly.pdbx_seq_one_letter_code
_entity_poly.pdbx_strand_id
1 'polypeptide(L)'
;MCIRDRSGEVKNYRSGDYTLTYTATDKFGNTNSIDRTVTVEAVKQADSAAVNPGSKVVYLTFDDGPGAYTQQLLDVLAKYNIKVTFFVTNVNSGYQNMIAKEAAAGHTVAIHSASHNYQQIYSSVGAYFDDLNEMSDIIYSQTGSRPILVRFPGGSSNSVSKKYCKGIMTELAKDVTDQGYKYYDWNVSSGDAGGTTSTSEVYQNVINGIQSHNVSVVLQHDIKSFSVDAVESIIQWGLANGYTFLPLTTSSPDVHHLSLIHI
;
A
#
# COMPACT_ATOMS: atom_id res chain seq x y z
N MET A 1 12.74 -1.63 -48.20
CA MET A 1 12.58 -1.89 -46.77
C MET A 1 12.24 -0.54 -46.12
N CYS A 2 11.10 -0.40 -45.48
CA CYS A 2 10.75 0.85 -44.81
C CYS A 2 11.30 0.81 -43.41
N ILE A 3 12.06 1.83 -43.01
CA ILE A 3 12.46 2.02 -41.62
C ILE A 3 11.24 2.58 -40.88
N ARG A 4 10.90 1.98 -39.75
CA ARG A 4 9.80 2.42 -38.88
C ARG A 4 10.37 2.80 -37.55
N ASP A 5 10.26 4.07 -37.21
CA ASP A 5 10.67 4.61 -35.93
C ASP A 5 9.45 5.02 -35.11
N ARG A 6 9.60 4.95 -33.80
CA ARG A 6 8.61 5.45 -32.85
C ARG A 6 9.32 6.41 -31.91
N SER A 7 8.78 7.59 -31.74
CA SER A 7 9.16 8.57 -30.70
C SER A 7 8.00 8.85 -29.77
N GLY A 8 8.29 9.44 -28.63
CA GLY A 8 7.36 9.62 -27.53
C GLY A 8 7.40 8.46 -26.52
N GLU A 9 7.06 8.76 -25.30
CA GLU A 9 7.02 7.83 -24.17
C GLU A 9 5.68 7.93 -23.45
N VAL A 10 5.05 6.78 -23.13
CA VAL A 10 3.88 6.72 -22.29
C VAL A 10 4.33 6.37 -20.87
N LYS A 11 4.07 7.27 -19.93
CA LYS A 11 4.29 7.03 -18.51
C LYS A 11 3.01 6.42 -17.93
N ASN A 12 2.94 5.11 -17.85
CA ASN A 12 1.78 4.36 -17.37
C ASN A 12 1.44 4.62 -15.89
N TYR A 13 2.35 5.31 -15.18
CA TYR A 13 2.25 5.69 -13.78
C TYR A 13 1.86 7.17 -13.57
N ARG A 14 1.55 7.91 -14.63
CA ARG A 14 1.04 9.29 -14.55
C ARG A 14 -0.17 9.43 -15.46
N SER A 15 -1.28 9.87 -14.90
CA SER A 15 -2.47 10.20 -15.69
C SER A 15 -2.19 11.36 -16.64
N GLY A 16 -2.76 11.29 -17.83
CA GLY A 16 -2.61 12.31 -18.86
C GLY A 16 -2.63 11.73 -20.27
N ASP A 17 -2.56 12.63 -21.25
CA ASP A 17 -2.46 12.27 -22.66
C ASP A 17 -1.02 12.29 -23.12
N TYR A 18 -0.59 11.22 -23.78
CA TYR A 18 0.73 11.02 -24.31
C TYR A 18 0.65 10.85 -25.82
N THR A 19 1.50 11.57 -26.56
CA THR A 19 1.57 11.42 -28.01
C THR A 19 2.73 10.50 -28.38
N LEU A 20 2.43 9.46 -29.15
CA LEU A 20 3.39 8.60 -29.81
C LEU A 20 3.40 8.92 -31.29
N THR A 21 4.54 9.33 -31.86
CA THR A 21 4.73 9.60 -33.27
C THR A 21 5.37 8.38 -33.94
N TYR A 22 4.72 7.84 -34.95
CA TYR A 22 5.22 6.73 -35.76
C TYR A 22 5.68 7.31 -37.11
N THR A 23 6.94 7.12 -37.44
CA THR A 23 7.54 7.59 -38.69
C THR A 23 7.95 6.43 -39.58
N ALA A 24 7.59 6.48 -40.83
CA ALA A 24 8.04 5.50 -41.83
C ALA A 24 8.83 6.23 -42.92
N THR A 25 10.02 5.71 -43.25
CA THR A 25 10.90 6.24 -44.32
C THR A 25 11.06 5.18 -45.40
N ASP A 26 10.82 5.56 -46.63
CA ASP A 26 11.04 4.71 -47.81
C ASP A 26 12.53 4.64 -48.21
N LYS A 27 12.83 3.81 -49.18
CA LYS A 27 14.21 3.63 -49.68
C LYS A 27 14.77 4.85 -50.42
N PHE A 28 13.94 5.85 -50.70
CA PHE A 28 14.32 7.08 -51.38
C PHE A 28 14.45 8.24 -50.39
N GLY A 29 14.22 7.99 -49.10
CA GLY A 29 14.31 9.00 -48.03
C GLY A 29 13.01 9.81 -47.84
N ASN A 30 11.91 9.47 -48.49
CA ASN A 30 10.62 10.08 -48.21
C ASN A 30 10.08 9.60 -46.90
N THR A 31 9.63 10.50 -46.06
CA THR A 31 9.09 10.22 -44.72
C THR A 31 7.63 10.60 -44.62
N ASN A 32 6.87 9.79 -43.89
CA ASN A 32 5.52 10.13 -43.44
C ASN A 32 5.38 9.75 -41.97
N SER A 33 4.67 10.57 -41.19
CA SER A 33 4.48 10.39 -39.79
C SER A 33 2.99 10.44 -39.42
N ILE A 34 2.61 9.65 -38.41
CA ILE A 34 1.27 9.67 -37.82
C ILE A 34 1.41 9.68 -36.30
N ASP A 35 0.60 10.51 -35.66
CA ASP A 35 0.53 10.60 -34.22
C ASP A 35 -0.61 9.69 -33.69
N ARG A 36 -0.36 9.08 -32.53
CA ARG A 36 -1.32 8.36 -31.75
C ARG A 36 -1.34 8.92 -30.34
N THR A 37 -2.49 9.39 -29.88
CA THR A 37 -2.70 9.75 -28.47
C THR A 37 -3.00 8.48 -27.66
N VAL A 38 -2.33 8.36 -26.53
CA VAL A 38 -2.57 7.33 -25.50
C VAL A 38 -2.95 8.07 -24.23
N THR A 39 -4.17 7.84 -23.76
CA THR A 39 -4.65 8.40 -22.48
C THR A 39 -4.38 7.40 -21.38
N VAL A 40 -3.69 7.83 -20.33
CA VAL A 40 -3.55 7.11 -19.05
C VAL A 40 -4.54 7.70 -18.07
N GLU A 41 -5.52 6.92 -17.67
CA GLU A 41 -6.52 7.35 -16.70
C GLU A 41 -6.00 7.14 -15.26
N ALA A 42 -6.31 8.10 -14.36
CA ALA A 42 -6.10 7.89 -12.92
C ALA A 42 -7.06 6.82 -12.39
N VAL A 43 -6.67 6.16 -11.31
CA VAL A 43 -7.56 5.27 -10.56
C VAL A 43 -8.76 6.10 -10.06
N LYS A 44 -9.98 5.70 -10.43
CA LYS A 44 -11.18 6.40 -9.96
C LYS A 44 -11.38 6.11 -8.47
N GLN A 45 -11.02 7.08 -7.67
CA GLN A 45 -11.34 7.07 -6.25
C GLN A 45 -12.77 7.57 -6.07
N ALA A 46 -13.57 6.87 -5.27
CA ALA A 46 -14.82 7.44 -4.80
C ALA A 46 -14.48 8.67 -3.93
N ASP A 47 -15.03 9.83 -4.28
CA ASP A 47 -14.90 11.05 -3.48
C ASP A 47 -15.50 10.80 -2.10
N SER A 48 -14.68 10.44 -1.14
CA SER A 48 -15.08 10.33 0.26
C SER A 48 -14.31 11.38 1.05
N ALA A 49 -15.01 12.41 1.50
CA ALA A 49 -14.45 13.35 2.46
C ALA A 49 -14.00 12.57 3.71
N ALA A 50 -12.81 12.92 4.25
CA ALA A 50 -12.33 12.32 5.48
C ALA A 50 -13.38 12.51 6.58
N VAL A 51 -13.86 11.40 7.14
CA VAL A 51 -14.81 11.42 8.24
C VAL A 51 -14.02 11.47 9.54
N ASN A 52 -14.38 12.40 10.43
CA ASN A 52 -13.85 12.41 11.77
C ASN A 52 -14.38 11.17 12.53
N PRO A 53 -13.54 10.18 12.83
CA PRO A 53 -14.00 8.94 13.46
C PRO A 53 -14.26 9.11 14.97
N GLY A 54 -14.07 10.32 15.53
CA GLY A 54 -14.13 10.57 16.97
C GLY A 54 -12.78 10.38 17.66
N SER A 55 -12.83 9.99 18.93
CA SER A 55 -11.66 9.68 19.76
C SER A 55 -11.61 8.18 20.07
N LYS A 56 -10.45 7.69 20.51
CA LYS A 56 -10.20 6.29 20.84
C LYS A 56 -10.49 5.33 19.67
N VAL A 57 -10.01 5.69 18.48
CA VAL A 57 -10.12 4.87 17.28
C VAL A 57 -8.79 4.25 16.93
N VAL A 58 -8.79 2.95 16.67
CA VAL A 58 -7.61 2.16 16.33
C VAL A 58 -7.83 1.48 14.98
N TYR A 59 -6.92 1.74 14.06
CA TYR A 59 -6.76 1.01 12.81
C TYR A 59 -5.58 0.05 12.98
N LEU A 60 -5.87 -1.23 13.24
CA LEU A 60 -4.82 -2.25 13.19
C LEU A 60 -4.48 -2.52 11.73
N THR A 61 -3.21 -2.46 11.39
CA THR A 61 -2.73 -2.71 10.04
C THR A 61 -1.59 -3.72 10.06
N PHE A 62 -1.59 -4.60 9.07
CA PHE A 62 -0.63 -5.69 8.95
C PHE A 62 0.05 -5.62 7.60
N ASP A 63 1.39 -5.54 7.60
CA ASP A 63 2.22 -5.45 6.41
C ASP A 63 2.89 -6.80 6.11
N ASP A 64 3.41 -6.96 4.89
CA ASP A 64 4.22 -8.07 4.38
C ASP A 64 3.50 -9.40 4.18
N GLY A 65 2.26 -9.54 4.68
CA GLY A 65 1.45 -10.73 4.44
C GLY A 65 0.98 -10.89 2.98
N PRO A 66 0.21 -11.95 2.73
CA PRO A 66 -0.12 -13.03 3.66
C PRO A 66 1.04 -14.01 3.92
N GLY A 67 0.97 -14.71 5.05
CA GLY A 67 1.97 -15.67 5.47
C GLY A 67 1.43 -16.80 6.34
N ALA A 68 2.33 -17.52 7.00
CA ALA A 68 2.00 -18.72 7.78
C ALA A 68 1.04 -18.43 8.95
N TYR A 69 1.01 -17.21 9.47
CA TYR A 69 0.20 -16.85 10.64
C TYR A 69 -1.07 -16.05 10.29
N THR A 70 -1.29 -15.74 9.01
CA THR A 70 -2.45 -14.97 8.55
C THR A 70 -3.78 -15.66 8.89
N GLN A 71 -3.87 -17.00 8.77
CA GLN A 71 -5.09 -17.71 9.14
C GLN A 71 -5.38 -17.60 10.64
N GLN A 72 -4.36 -17.75 11.50
CA GLN A 72 -4.49 -17.56 12.95
C GLN A 72 -5.00 -16.14 13.29
N LEU A 73 -4.46 -15.14 12.62
CA LEU A 73 -4.91 -13.75 12.77
C LEU A 73 -6.38 -13.60 12.38
N LEU A 74 -6.79 -14.14 11.23
CA LEU A 74 -8.19 -14.08 10.78
C LEU A 74 -9.15 -14.74 11.78
N ASP A 75 -8.75 -15.86 12.40
CA ASP A 75 -9.55 -16.56 13.41
C ASP A 75 -9.74 -15.69 14.67
N VAL A 76 -8.67 -15.03 15.13
CA VAL A 76 -8.74 -14.07 16.25
C VAL A 76 -9.65 -12.89 15.91
N LEU A 77 -9.49 -12.28 14.73
CA LEU A 77 -10.31 -11.14 14.31
C LEU A 77 -11.80 -11.52 14.20
N ALA A 78 -12.10 -12.70 13.67
CA ALA A 78 -13.46 -13.22 13.57
C ALA A 78 -14.11 -13.40 14.94
N LYS A 79 -13.38 -13.91 15.95
CA LYS A 79 -13.85 -14.10 17.32
C LYS A 79 -14.41 -12.82 17.95
N TYR A 80 -13.80 -11.68 17.64
CA TYR A 80 -14.20 -10.37 18.17
C TYR A 80 -15.02 -9.53 17.16
N ASN A 81 -15.26 -10.06 15.97
CA ASN A 81 -15.87 -9.33 14.84
C ASN A 81 -15.15 -8.02 14.50
N ILE A 82 -13.84 -7.99 14.62
CA ILE A 82 -12.99 -6.82 14.30
C ILE A 82 -12.57 -6.90 12.84
N LYS A 83 -12.59 -5.75 12.16
CA LYS A 83 -12.07 -5.60 10.80
C LYS A 83 -10.80 -4.75 10.85
N VAL A 84 -9.83 -5.13 10.02
CA VAL A 84 -8.49 -4.53 9.97
C VAL A 84 -8.08 -4.26 8.53
N THR A 85 -6.87 -3.76 8.33
CA THR A 85 -6.31 -3.55 6.99
C THR A 85 -5.05 -4.39 6.83
N PHE A 86 -4.98 -5.13 5.72
CA PHE A 86 -3.79 -5.86 5.28
C PHE A 86 -3.15 -5.13 4.11
N PHE A 87 -1.89 -4.73 4.26
CA PHE A 87 -1.05 -4.24 3.17
C PHE A 87 -0.22 -5.41 2.65
N VAL A 88 -0.71 -6.03 1.59
CA VAL A 88 -0.25 -7.35 1.16
C VAL A 88 0.91 -7.28 0.17
N THR A 89 1.69 -8.36 0.16
CA THR A 89 2.79 -8.60 -0.79
C THR A 89 2.61 -9.93 -1.52
N ASN A 90 3.43 -10.18 -2.55
CA ASN A 90 3.53 -11.48 -3.21
C ASN A 90 4.82 -12.24 -2.84
N VAL A 91 5.54 -11.79 -1.82
CA VAL A 91 6.81 -12.44 -1.38
C VAL A 91 6.59 -13.89 -0.98
N ASN A 92 5.47 -14.17 -0.33
CA ASN A 92 5.08 -15.53 0.08
C ASN A 92 3.96 -16.07 -0.82
N SER A 93 4.19 -16.19 -2.11
CA SER A 93 3.18 -16.54 -3.13
C SER A 93 2.40 -17.84 -2.84
N GLY A 94 2.93 -18.74 -2.02
CA GLY A 94 2.22 -19.94 -1.55
C GLY A 94 0.99 -19.64 -0.68
N TYR A 95 0.88 -18.44 -0.12
CA TYR A 95 -0.25 -17.97 0.70
C TYR A 95 -1.17 -16.99 -0.04
N GLN A 96 -0.96 -16.75 -1.33
CA GLN A 96 -1.69 -15.74 -2.11
C GLN A 96 -3.23 -15.91 -2.02
N ASN A 97 -3.72 -17.15 -1.88
CA ASN A 97 -5.15 -17.44 -1.70
C ASN A 97 -5.74 -16.88 -0.38
N MET A 98 -4.90 -16.49 0.57
CA MET A 98 -5.36 -15.84 1.80
C MET A 98 -5.91 -14.45 1.54
N ILE A 99 -5.44 -13.75 0.49
CA ILE A 99 -5.96 -12.44 0.06
C ILE A 99 -7.48 -12.50 -0.18
N ALA A 100 -7.95 -13.56 -0.85
CA ALA A 100 -9.38 -13.76 -1.04
C ALA A 100 -10.13 -13.96 0.29
N LYS A 101 -9.53 -14.66 1.26
CA LYS A 101 -10.13 -14.86 2.59
C LYS A 101 -10.18 -13.59 3.42
N GLU A 102 -9.12 -12.78 3.39
CA GLU A 102 -9.08 -11.46 4.04
C GLU A 102 -10.21 -10.57 3.53
N ALA A 103 -10.36 -10.48 2.21
CA ALA A 103 -11.42 -9.69 1.58
C ALA A 103 -12.81 -10.26 1.90
N ALA A 104 -13.01 -11.58 1.78
CA ALA A 104 -14.29 -12.23 2.05
C ALA A 104 -14.72 -12.09 3.52
N ALA A 105 -13.75 -12.01 4.45
CA ALA A 105 -14.00 -11.74 5.86
C ALA A 105 -14.33 -10.25 6.14
N GLY A 106 -14.31 -9.38 5.14
CA GLY A 106 -14.65 -7.95 5.24
C GLY A 106 -13.51 -7.07 5.75
N HIS A 107 -12.28 -7.53 5.64
CA HIS A 107 -11.09 -6.71 5.90
C HIS A 107 -10.78 -5.85 4.68
N THR A 108 -10.09 -4.74 4.89
CA THR A 108 -9.52 -3.96 3.79
C THR A 108 -8.24 -4.64 3.33
N VAL A 109 -8.17 -5.00 2.05
CA VAL A 109 -6.95 -5.45 1.38
C VAL A 109 -6.37 -4.29 0.59
N ALA A 110 -5.11 -3.97 0.83
CA ALA A 110 -4.40 -2.82 0.30
C ALA A 110 -3.03 -3.24 -0.27
N ILE A 111 -2.42 -2.37 -1.06
CA ILE A 111 -1.14 -2.67 -1.72
C ILE A 111 0.02 -2.31 -0.78
N HIS A 112 0.94 -3.27 -0.58
CA HIS A 112 2.27 -2.95 -0.07
C HIS A 112 3.30 -2.97 -1.19
N SER A 113 3.52 -4.12 -1.80
CA SER A 113 4.45 -4.32 -2.93
C SER A 113 4.29 -5.74 -3.47
N ALA A 114 4.55 -5.99 -4.73
CA ALA A 114 4.62 -7.36 -5.20
C ALA A 114 5.93 -8.03 -4.74
N SER A 115 7.06 -7.38 -4.92
CA SER A 115 8.39 -7.95 -4.68
C SER A 115 8.98 -7.63 -3.31
N HIS A 116 8.58 -6.52 -2.69
CA HIS A 116 9.21 -5.92 -1.50
C HIS A 116 10.74 -5.75 -1.62
N ASN A 117 11.24 -5.65 -2.83
CA ASN A 117 12.67 -5.49 -3.12
C ASN A 117 13.01 -4.00 -3.27
N TYR A 118 13.56 -3.39 -2.22
CA TYR A 118 13.90 -1.96 -2.18
C TYR A 118 14.80 -1.51 -3.33
N GLN A 119 15.77 -2.33 -3.75
CA GLN A 119 16.65 -2.00 -4.86
C GLN A 119 15.88 -1.91 -6.18
N GLN A 120 14.91 -2.78 -6.37
CA GLN A 120 14.06 -2.79 -7.57
C GLN A 120 13.05 -1.67 -7.53
N ILE A 121 12.19 -1.62 -6.50
CA ILE A 121 11.05 -0.70 -6.42
C ILE A 121 11.46 0.77 -6.30
N TYR A 122 12.59 1.07 -5.67
CA TYR A 122 13.07 2.44 -5.51
C TYR A 122 14.18 2.84 -6.50
N SER A 123 14.40 2.05 -7.55
CA SER A 123 15.34 2.41 -8.62
C SER A 123 14.82 3.55 -9.51
N SER A 124 13.52 3.62 -9.70
CA SER A 124 12.83 4.70 -10.44
C SER A 124 11.33 4.71 -10.10
N VAL A 125 10.66 5.83 -10.42
CA VAL A 125 9.20 5.94 -10.29
C VAL A 125 8.49 4.86 -11.13
N GLY A 126 8.96 4.62 -12.36
CA GLY A 126 8.41 3.57 -13.22
C GLY A 126 8.49 2.19 -12.59
N ALA A 127 9.65 1.82 -12.04
CA ALA A 127 9.85 0.52 -11.40
C ALA A 127 8.94 0.33 -10.17
N TYR A 128 8.70 1.39 -9.41
CA TYR A 128 7.74 1.34 -8.30
C TYR A 128 6.31 1.08 -8.80
N PHE A 129 5.86 1.79 -9.84
CA PHE A 129 4.52 1.60 -10.37
C PHE A 129 4.33 0.27 -11.10
N ASP A 130 5.38 -0.29 -11.70
CA ASP A 130 5.33 -1.63 -12.27
C ASP A 130 5.07 -2.68 -11.18
N ASP A 131 5.78 -2.61 -10.05
CA ASP A 131 5.59 -3.48 -8.88
C ASP A 131 4.21 -3.27 -8.22
N LEU A 132 3.77 -2.01 -8.08
CA LEU A 132 2.45 -1.66 -7.54
C LEU A 132 1.33 -2.22 -8.42
N ASN A 133 1.44 -2.08 -9.74
CA ASN A 133 0.45 -2.59 -10.69
C ASN A 133 0.40 -4.12 -10.68
N GLU A 134 1.55 -4.79 -10.58
CA GLU A 134 1.62 -6.26 -10.43
C GLU A 134 0.84 -6.68 -9.17
N MET A 135 1.05 -6.03 -8.04
CA MET A 135 0.33 -6.37 -6.81
C MET A 135 -1.17 -6.06 -6.92
N SER A 136 -1.53 -4.95 -7.57
CA SER A 136 -2.93 -4.60 -7.85
C SER A 136 -3.63 -5.67 -8.70
N ASP A 137 -2.95 -6.21 -9.72
CA ASP A 137 -3.48 -7.27 -10.57
C ASP A 137 -3.65 -8.59 -9.79
N ILE A 138 -2.70 -8.92 -8.92
CA ILE A 138 -2.80 -10.08 -8.02
C ILE A 138 -4.02 -9.94 -7.10
N ILE A 139 -4.19 -8.80 -6.42
CA ILE A 139 -5.34 -8.56 -5.55
C ILE A 139 -6.63 -8.65 -6.35
N TYR A 140 -6.69 -8.03 -7.55
CA TYR A 140 -7.86 -8.13 -8.42
C TYR A 140 -8.20 -9.57 -8.80
N SER A 141 -7.22 -10.40 -9.11
CA SER A 141 -7.42 -11.80 -9.44
C SER A 141 -8.03 -12.61 -8.29
N GLN A 142 -7.73 -12.24 -7.05
CA GLN A 142 -8.19 -12.92 -5.84
C GLN A 142 -9.54 -12.38 -5.32
N THR A 143 -9.85 -11.11 -5.56
CA THR A 143 -10.98 -10.41 -4.92
C THR A 143 -12.02 -9.87 -5.90
N GLY A 144 -11.68 -9.75 -7.18
CA GLY A 144 -12.50 -9.08 -8.19
C GLY A 144 -12.54 -7.55 -8.05
N SER A 145 -11.77 -6.96 -7.13
CA SER A 145 -11.74 -5.52 -6.88
C SER A 145 -10.31 -4.99 -6.89
N ARG A 146 -10.11 -3.78 -7.46
CA ARG A 146 -8.81 -3.13 -7.42
C ARG A 146 -8.67 -2.31 -6.13
N PRO A 147 -7.56 -2.48 -5.41
CA PRO A 147 -7.30 -1.71 -4.20
C PRO A 147 -6.95 -0.25 -4.54
N ILE A 148 -7.31 0.65 -3.63
CA ILE A 148 -6.99 2.09 -3.73
C ILE A 148 -5.98 2.51 -2.66
N LEU A 149 -5.92 1.76 -1.56
CA LEU A 149 -5.02 2.08 -0.47
C LEU A 149 -3.64 1.45 -0.69
N VAL A 150 -2.61 2.21 -0.33
CA VAL A 150 -1.20 1.85 -0.53
C VAL A 150 -0.42 2.13 0.76
N ARG A 151 0.60 1.33 1.05
CA ARG A 151 1.66 1.67 2.00
C ARG A 151 3.01 1.41 1.36
N PHE A 152 3.87 2.42 1.38
CA PHE A 152 5.23 2.29 0.86
C PHE A 152 6.07 1.35 1.74
N PRO A 153 6.81 0.39 1.17
CA PRO A 153 7.80 -0.37 1.94
C PRO A 153 8.75 0.53 2.72
N GLY A 154 8.74 0.37 4.07
CA GLY A 154 9.49 1.22 4.98
C GLY A 154 8.89 2.60 5.26
N GLY A 155 7.68 2.88 4.76
CA GLY A 155 6.96 4.14 4.94
C GLY A 155 7.41 5.26 3.99
N SER A 156 6.59 6.32 3.91
CA SER A 156 6.85 7.45 2.99
C SER A 156 8.13 8.24 3.34
N SER A 157 8.59 8.18 4.58
CA SER A 157 9.81 8.86 5.05
C SER A 157 11.06 7.98 5.05
N ASN A 158 10.99 6.76 4.50
CA ASN A 158 12.14 5.85 4.56
C ASN A 158 13.39 6.46 3.92
N SER A 159 14.53 6.21 4.55
CA SER A 159 15.83 6.71 4.08
C SER A 159 16.58 5.72 3.19
N VAL A 160 16.14 4.46 3.14
CA VAL A 160 16.82 3.40 2.38
C VAL A 160 16.70 3.65 0.89
N SER A 161 15.55 4.16 0.43
CA SER A 161 15.29 4.52 -0.97
C SER A 161 16.33 5.49 -1.56
N LYS A 162 16.91 6.38 -0.73
CA LYS A 162 17.95 7.33 -1.15
C LYS A 162 19.21 6.66 -1.70
N LYS A 163 19.47 5.39 -1.33
CA LYS A 163 20.59 4.61 -1.85
C LYS A 163 20.43 4.25 -3.33
N TYR A 164 19.19 4.20 -3.80
CA TYR A 164 18.83 3.78 -5.15
C TYR A 164 18.45 4.96 -6.04
N CYS A 165 17.60 5.88 -5.52
CA CYS A 165 17.22 7.10 -6.21
C CYS A 165 16.98 8.22 -5.20
N LYS A 166 17.82 9.25 -5.24
CA LYS A 166 17.70 10.39 -4.31
C LYS A 166 16.43 11.20 -4.60
N GLY A 167 15.63 11.42 -3.55
CA GLY A 167 14.39 12.23 -3.64
C GLY A 167 13.17 11.46 -4.11
N ILE A 168 13.29 10.18 -4.46
CA ILE A 168 12.21 9.38 -5.04
C ILE A 168 10.94 9.35 -4.18
N MET A 169 11.05 9.33 -2.86
CA MET A 169 9.87 9.24 -1.99
C MET A 169 8.94 10.45 -2.10
N THR A 170 9.51 11.65 -2.27
CA THR A 170 8.72 12.87 -2.50
C THR A 170 7.96 12.80 -3.83
N GLU A 171 8.61 12.31 -4.88
CA GLU A 171 7.99 12.13 -6.19
C GLU A 171 6.92 11.03 -6.14
N LEU A 172 7.21 9.89 -5.53
CA LEU A 172 6.26 8.79 -5.39
C LEU A 172 5.03 9.17 -4.58
N ALA A 173 5.18 9.87 -3.45
CA ALA A 173 4.04 10.31 -2.65
C ALA A 173 3.09 11.20 -3.45
N LYS A 174 3.65 12.09 -4.29
CA LYS A 174 2.86 12.92 -5.20
C LYS A 174 2.20 12.09 -6.30
N ASP A 175 2.98 11.27 -7.02
CA ASP A 175 2.50 10.54 -8.19
C ASP A 175 1.46 9.47 -7.82
N VAL A 176 1.61 8.80 -6.66
CA VAL A 176 0.62 7.86 -6.12
C VAL A 176 -0.72 8.58 -5.88
N THR A 177 -0.68 9.78 -5.30
CA THR A 177 -1.88 10.59 -5.06
C THR A 177 -2.50 11.09 -6.36
N ASP A 178 -1.69 11.57 -7.30
CA ASP A 178 -2.14 12.04 -8.62
C ASP A 178 -2.80 10.92 -9.45
N GLN A 179 -2.40 9.65 -9.21
CA GLN A 179 -3.03 8.47 -9.81
C GLN A 179 -4.34 8.06 -9.13
N GLY A 180 -4.75 8.73 -8.05
CA GLY A 180 -5.98 8.43 -7.32
C GLY A 180 -5.83 7.40 -6.20
N TYR A 181 -4.62 6.96 -5.92
CA TYR A 181 -4.36 6.15 -4.73
C TYR A 181 -4.29 7.02 -3.48
N LYS A 182 -4.58 6.39 -2.32
CA LYS A 182 -4.39 7.00 -1.01
C LYS A 182 -3.37 6.18 -0.24
N TYR A 183 -2.26 6.81 0.18
CA TYR A 183 -1.26 6.09 0.96
C TYR A 183 -1.42 6.35 2.46
N TYR A 184 -0.96 5.38 3.26
CA TYR A 184 -0.97 5.46 4.72
C TYR A 184 0.38 5.02 5.28
N ASP A 185 0.91 5.81 6.18
CA ASP A 185 1.95 5.39 7.10
C ASP A 185 1.30 4.89 8.42
N TRP A 186 1.97 5.07 9.54
CA TRP A 186 1.51 4.71 10.88
C TRP A 186 1.95 5.77 11.89
N ASN A 187 1.25 5.88 13.01
CA ASN A 187 1.66 6.71 14.14
C ASN A 187 1.89 5.89 15.41
N VAL A 188 1.65 4.57 15.34
CA VAL A 188 1.95 3.61 16.40
C VAL A 188 2.73 2.44 15.82
N SER A 189 3.92 2.17 16.34
CA SER A 189 4.72 1.00 15.96
C SER A 189 4.66 -0.05 17.04
N SER A 190 4.40 -1.30 16.64
CA SER A 190 4.49 -2.47 17.53
C SER A 190 5.92 -2.85 17.91
N GLY A 191 6.92 -2.37 17.14
CA GLY A 191 8.33 -2.76 17.28
C GLY A 191 8.69 -4.08 16.61
N ASP A 192 7.75 -4.77 15.98
CA ASP A 192 7.97 -6.10 15.40
C ASP A 192 8.78 -6.09 14.10
N ALA A 193 8.99 -4.93 13.49
CA ALA A 193 9.85 -4.77 12.30
C ALA A 193 11.36 -4.93 12.58
N GLY A 194 11.77 -5.20 13.82
CA GLY A 194 13.17 -5.41 14.21
C GLY A 194 13.52 -4.85 15.59
N GLY A 195 12.57 -4.22 16.28
CA GLY A 195 12.77 -3.72 17.64
C GLY A 195 12.61 -4.80 18.70
N THR A 196 11.72 -5.78 18.46
CA THR A 196 11.47 -6.89 19.39
C THR A 196 11.01 -8.16 18.68
N THR A 197 11.16 -9.30 19.35
CA THR A 197 10.54 -10.58 19.00
C THR A 197 9.67 -11.13 20.15
N SER A 198 9.36 -10.28 21.13
CA SER A 198 8.58 -10.64 22.33
C SER A 198 7.12 -10.22 22.15
N THR A 199 6.20 -11.18 22.26
CA THR A 199 4.75 -10.95 22.25
C THR A 199 4.31 -9.93 23.29
N SER A 200 4.89 -9.97 24.50
CA SER A 200 4.56 -9.02 25.56
C SER A 200 5.05 -7.60 25.26
N GLU A 201 6.20 -7.46 24.61
CA GLU A 201 6.69 -6.13 24.19
C GLU A 201 5.88 -5.57 23.03
N VAL A 202 5.51 -6.39 22.04
CA VAL A 202 4.57 -5.99 20.98
C VAL A 202 3.28 -5.45 21.57
N TYR A 203 2.65 -6.21 22.48
CA TYR A 203 1.46 -5.77 23.20
C TYR A 203 1.68 -4.43 23.88
N GLN A 204 2.74 -4.30 24.70
CA GLN A 204 3.00 -3.08 25.47
C GLN A 204 3.26 -1.86 24.57
N ASN A 205 4.02 -2.04 23.50
CA ASN A 205 4.30 -0.98 22.53
C ASN A 205 3.01 -0.47 21.88
N VAL A 206 2.13 -1.38 21.46
CA VAL A 206 0.85 -0.99 20.86
C VAL A 206 -0.04 -0.28 21.88
N ILE A 207 -0.19 -0.82 23.11
CA ILE A 207 -1.02 -0.19 24.15
C ILE A 207 -0.52 1.22 24.49
N ASN A 208 0.77 1.38 24.72
CA ASN A 208 1.36 2.69 25.01
C ASN A 208 1.14 3.68 23.84
N GLY A 209 1.30 3.19 22.61
CA GLY A 209 1.10 4.01 21.41
C GLY A 209 -0.35 4.46 21.27
N ILE A 210 -1.33 3.57 21.36
CA ILE A 210 -2.75 3.93 21.19
C ILE A 210 -3.27 4.84 22.32
N GLN A 211 -2.72 4.75 23.54
CA GLN A 211 -3.05 5.66 24.62
C GLN A 211 -2.59 7.11 24.37
N SER A 212 -1.58 7.29 23.52
CA SER A 212 -0.99 8.60 23.20
C SER A 212 -1.71 9.32 22.06
N HIS A 213 -2.69 8.67 21.38
CA HIS A 213 -3.36 9.21 20.21
C HIS A 213 -4.88 9.05 20.31
N ASN A 214 -5.64 10.03 19.79
CA ASN A 214 -7.09 9.88 19.61
C ASN A 214 -7.43 8.93 18.46
N VAL A 215 -6.61 8.95 17.43
CA VAL A 215 -6.71 8.09 16.24
C VAL A 215 -5.34 7.44 16.02
N SER A 216 -5.32 6.13 16.04
CA SER A 216 -4.09 5.33 15.92
C SER A 216 -4.13 4.48 14.68
N VAL A 217 -3.09 4.60 13.84
CA VAL A 217 -2.78 3.63 12.79
C VAL A 217 -1.58 2.82 13.25
N VAL A 218 -1.80 1.54 13.52
CA VAL A 218 -0.81 0.65 14.14
C VAL A 218 -0.12 -0.18 13.08
N LEU A 219 1.22 -0.14 13.04
CA LEU A 219 2.04 -1.03 12.21
C LEU A 219 2.32 -2.34 12.94
N GLN A 220 1.92 -3.44 12.33
CA GLN A 220 2.27 -4.83 12.69
C GLN A 220 2.53 -5.65 11.42
N HIS A 221 3.00 -6.91 11.59
CA HIS A 221 3.26 -7.81 10.48
C HIS A 221 2.64 -9.20 10.79
N ASP A 222 1.76 -9.69 9.93
CA ASP A 222 1.09 -10.98 10.10
C ASP A 222 1.94 -12.20 9.68
N ILE A 223 3.14 -11.95 9.18
CA ILE A 223 4.15 -12.97 8.90
C ILE A 223 4.98 -13.36 10.14
N LYS A 224 4.70 -12.75 11.30
CA LYS A 224 5.45 -12.95 12.55
C LYS A 224 4.55 -13.50 13.66
N SER A 225 4.84 -14.71 14.15
CA SER A 225 4.03 -15.37 15.17
C SER A 225 3.84 -14.51 16.41
N PHE A 226 4.95 -13.98 16.95
CA PHE A 226 4.92 -13.19 18.18
C PHE A 226 4.11 -11.88 18.05
N SER A 227 3.98 -11.33 16.83
CA SER A 227 3.14 -10.17 16.54
C SER A 227 1.66 -10.58 16.51
N VAL A 228 1.33 -11.67 15.81
CA VAL A 228 -0.03 -12.21 15.74
C VAL A 228 -0.53 -12.67 17.12
N ASP A 229 0.34 -13.32 17.92
CA ASP A 229 0.00 -13.77 19.27
C ASP A 229 -0.37 -12.62 20.23
N ALA A 230 0.09 -11.39 19.97
CA ALA A 230 -0.27 -10.22 20.78
C ALA A 230 -1.67 -9.68 20.47
N VAL A 231 -2.22 -9.94 19.28
CA VAL A 231 -3.41 -9.24 18.74
C VAL A 231 -4.64 -9.46 19.60
N GLU A 232 -4.87 -10.69 20.08
CA GLU A 232 -6.04 -10.96 20.91
C GLU A 232 -6.04 -10.13 22.20
N SER A 233 -4.90 -10.03 22.87
CA SER A 233 -4.75 -9.22 24.09
C SER A 233 -4.90 -7.72 23.80
N ILE A 234 -4.39 -7.25 22.67
CA ILE A 234 -4.56 -5.84 22.23
C ILE A 234 -6.04 -5.53 22.04
N ILE A 235 -6.78 -6.40 21.34
CA ILE A 235 -8.22 -6.22 21.09
C ILE A 235 -8.99 -6.22 22.43
N GLN A 236 -8.75 -7.20 23.29
CA GLN A 236 -9.42 -7.29 24.58
C GLN A 236 -9.21 -6.05 25.43
N TRP A 237 -7.96 -5.60 25.53
CA TRP A 237 -7.65 -4.39 26.28
C TRP A 237 -8.31 -3.15 25.67
N GLY A 238 -8.24 -3.01 24.34
CA GLY A 238 -8.83 -1.86 23.64
C GLY A 238 -10.34 -1.79 23.85
N LEU A 239 -11.06 -2.89 23.65
CA LEU A 239 -12.52 -2.95 23.88
C LEU A 239 -12.88 -2.63 25.33
N ALA A 240 -12.14 -3.21 26.31
CA ALA A 240 -12.36 -2.93 27.73
C ALA A 240 -12.10 -1.46 28.11
N ASN A 241 -11.29 -0.74 27.36
CA ASN A 241 -10.97 0.68 27.57
C ASN A 241 -11.73 1.63 26.64
N GLY A 242 -12.76 1.13 25.94
CA GLY A 242 -13.66 1.92 25.10
C GLY A 242 -13.07 2.39 23.77
N TYR A 243 -12.08 1.65 23.25
CA TYR A 243 -11.56 1.88 21.90
C TYR A 243 -12.43 1.19 20.85
N THR A 244 -12.55 1.82 19.68
CA THR A 244 -13.22 1.27 18.50
C THR A 244 -12.16 0.85 17.48
N PHE A 245 -12.24 -0.39 17.00
CA PHE A 245 -11.37 -0.89 15.95
C PHE A 245 -12.06 -0.80 14.59
N LEU A 246 -11.41 -0.18 13.61
CA LEU A 246 -11.95 0.00 12.26
C LEU A 246 -10.90 -0.37 11.21
N PRO A 247 -11.29 -0.83 10.01
CA PRO A 247 -10.38 -0.94 8.87
C PRO A 247 -10.17 0.45 8.26
N LEU A 248 -9.00 0.70 7.65
CA LEU A 248 -8.77 1.89 6.85
C LEU A 248 -9.66 1.88 5.61
N THR A 249 -10.12 3.06 5.24
CA THR A 249 -10.90 3.34 4.03
C THR A 249 -10.38 4.62 3.39
N THR A 250 -10.89 4.97 2.22
CA THR A 250 -10.56 6.25 1.57
C THR A 250 -11.00 7.48 2.38
N SER A 251 -11.98 7.31 3.28
CA SER A 251 -12.47 8.36 4.18
C SER A 251 -11.78 8.39 5.56
N SER A 252 -10.88 7.45 5.85
CA SER A 252 -10.11 7.47 7.11
C SER A 252 -9.17 8.67 7.17
N PRO A 253 -8.90 9.23 8.36
CA PRO A 253 -7.95 10.33 8.53
C PRO A 253 -6.56 9.99 7.99
N ASP A 254 -5.90 10.97 7.40
CA ASP A 254 -4.56 10.79 6.86
C ASP A 254 -3.52 10.64 7.99
N VAL A 255 -2.63 9.67 7.83
CA VAL A 255 -1.44 9.50 8.66
C VAL A 255 -0.24 9.34 7.73
N HIS A 256 0.55 10.39 7.62
CA HIS A 256 1.71 10.47 6.73
C HIS A 256 2.95 10.89 7.51
N HIS A 257 4.07 10.21 7.29
CA HIS A 257 5.38 10.62 7.81
C HIS A 257 5.99 11.73 6.95
N LEU A 258 5.74 11.70 5.64
CA LEU A 258 6.14 12.74 4.70
C LEU A 258 4.98 13.73 4.53
N SER A 259 5.18 14.98 4.95
CA SER A 259 4.22 16.05 4.72
C SER A 259 4.45 16.66 3.33
N LEU A 260 3.42 16.65 2.48
CA LEU A 260 3.43 17.32 1.18
C LEU A 260 2.99 18.80 1.26
N ILE A 261 2.63 19.30 2.47
CA ILE A 261 2.11 20.67 2.66
C ILE A 261 3.20 21.75 2.49
N HIS A 262 4.45 21.37 2.47
CA HIS A 262 5.59 22.29 2.40
C HIS A 262 6.51 22.04 1.18
N ILE A 263 5.99 21.45 0.11
CA ILE A 263 6.71 21.24 -1.15
C ILE A 263 6.20 22.21 -2.22
#